data_2d64f0e6dbdafcf1f8344f7c1ae58ab3
#
_entry.id   2d64f0e6dbdafcf1f8344f7c1ae58ab3
#
_cell.length_a   1.000
_cell.length_b   1.000
_cell.length_c   1.000
_cell.angle_alpha   90.00
_cell.angle_beta   90.00
_cell.angle_gamma   90.00
#
_symmetry.space_group_name_H-M   'P 1'
#
loop_
_entity.id
_entity.type
_entity.pdbx_description
1 polymer ?
#
loop_
_entity_poly.entity_id
_entity_poly.type
_entity_poly.pdbx_seq_one_letter_code
_entity_poly.pdbx_strand_id
1 'polypeptide(L)'
;IRQANRYNFSGQYMQTPSPEDGGEWRKEWFRIMDKSEIPLQSLKWELIIDGAYTKDTKNDPSGFQIGAKWNNDYVILSSIDKYLEMPELLKFIPNHISSSGVDVKLTLVEPKASGKSLVQIIRQQTNINISEIKTIFVNSSKIENARACSHFIEGGRVILVKGAWNEPFLHQIAVFPNG
;
A
#
# COMPACT_ATOMS: atom_id res chain seq x y z
N ILE A 1 -14.49 18.21 26.11
CA ILE A 1 -15.70 18.75 25.45
C ILE A 1 -15.48 18.99 23.93
N ARG A 2 -14.25 19.34 23.46
CA ARG A 2 -14.00 19.61 22.03
C ARG A 2 -13.85 18.34 21.15
N GLN A 3 -13.49 17.18 21.69
CA GLN A 3 -13.33 15.94 20.90
C GLN A 3 -14.66 15.23 20.63
N ALA A 4 -15.60 15.22 21.57
CA ALA A 4 -16.93 14.64 21.38
C ALA A 4 -17.76 15.38 20.30
N ASN A 5 -17.49 16.69 20.10
CA ASN A 5 -18.18 17.50 19.09
C ASN A 5 -17.73 17.24 17.63
N ARG A 6 -16.56 16.66 17.40
CA ARG A 6 -16.08 16.39 16.01
C ARG A 6 -16.85 15.25 15.35
N TYR A 7 -17.20 14.21 16.09
CA TYR A 7 -18.00 13.08 15.57
C TYR A 7 -19.42 13.51 15.21
N ASN A 8 -20.06 14.24 16.11
CA ASN A 8 -21.42 14.76 15.86
C ASN A 8 -21.44 15.81 14.75
N PHE A 9 -20.38 16.62 14.61
CA PHE A 9 -20.28 17.62 13.55
C PHE A 9 -20.09 16.98 12.16
N SER A 10 -19.22 15.96 12.03
CA SER A 10 -19.04 15.20 10.79
C SER A 10 -20.32 14.48 10.35
N GLY A 11 -21.01 13.81 11.28
CA GLY A 11 -22.23 13.06 10.98
C GLY A 11 -23.43 13.92 10.65
N GLN A 12 -23.58 15.09 11.31
CA GLN A 12 -24.77 15.93 11.16
C GLN A 12 -24.65 17.00 10.07
N TYR A 13 -23.45 17.53 9.82
CA TYR A 13 -23.27 18.64 8.88
C TYR A 13 -22.63 18.24 7.55
N MET A 14 -21.79 17.21 7.53
CA MET A 14 -21.08 16.81 6.31
C MET A 14 -21.73 15.59 5.62
N GLN A 15 -22.74 14.97 6.21
CA GLN A 15 -23.41 13.74 5.73
C GLN A 15 -22.44 12.60 5.39
N THR A 16 -21.25 12.63 5.95
CA THR A 16 -20.26 11.55 5.88
C THR A 16 -20.24 10.84 7.23
N PRO A 17 -20.84 9.66 7.36
CA PRO A 17 -20.71 8.87 8.58
C PRO A 17 -19.22 8.58 8.79
N SER A 18 -18.61 9.18 9.82
CA SER A 18 -17.35 8.67 10.31
C SER A 18 -17.62 7.31 10.95
N PRO A 19 -16.78 6.27 10.71
CA PRO A 19 -16.87 5.04 11.49
C PRO A 19 -16.87 5.39 12.98
N GLU A 20 -17.73 4.76 13.77
CA GLU A 20 -17.84 5.03 15.22
C GLU A 20 -16.50 4.85 15.96
N ASP A 21 -15.57 4.08 15.39
CA ASP A 21 -14.21 3.83 15.88
C ASP A 21 -13.14 4.47 14.98
N GLY A 22 -13.17 5.73 14.74
CA GLY A 22 -12.28 6.53 13.91
C GLY A 22 -10.94 5.87 13.57
N GLY A 23 -10.78 5.43 12.34
CA GLY A 23 -9.52 4.91 11.84
C GLY A 23 -8.37 5.91 12.01
N GLU A 24 -7.12 5.43 11.97
CA GLU A 24 -5.91 6.28 12.11
C GLU A 24 -5.85 7.35 11.01
N TRP A 25 -6.41 7.09 9.82
CA TRP A 25 -6.30 7.99 8.67
C TRP A 25 -7.66 8.32 8.05
N ARG A 26 -7.73 9.50 7.42
CA ARG A 26 -8.91 9.97 6.72
C ARG A 26 -8.71 9.89 5.22
N LYS A 27 -9.76 9.50 4.48
CA LYS A 27 -9.75 9.43 3.01
C LYS A 27 -9.37 10.75 2.36
N GLU A 28 -9.81 11.87 2.93
CA GLU A 28 -9.60 13.22 2.43
C GLU A 28 -8.13 13.70 2.49
N TRP A 29 -7.29 12.99 3.23
CA TRP A 29 -5.85 13.28 3.31
C TRP A 29 -5.07 12.77 2.09
N PHE A 30 -5.68 11.89 1.29
CA PHE A 30 -5.08 11.36 0.08
C PHE A 30 -5.50 12.19 -1.13
N ARG A 31 -4.52 12.62 -1.93
CA ARG A 31 -4.78 13.31 -3.19
C ARG A 31 -4.94 12.28 -4.30
N ILE A 32 -5.97 12.41 -5.13
CA ILE A 32 -6.15 11.57 -6.32
C ILE A 32 -5.80 12.42 -7.53
N MET A 33 -4.89 11.91 -8.38
CA MET A 33 -4.46 12.59 -9.59
C MET A 33 -4.63 11.69 -10.83
N ASP A 34 -4.93 12.31 -11.97
CA ASP A 34 -4.99 11.58 -13.22
C ASP A 34 -3.57 11.17 -13.66
N LYS A 35 -3.49 10.03 -14.34
CA LYS A 35 -2.22 9.44 -14.78
C LYS A 35 -1.39 10.41 -15.66
N SER A 36 -2.06 11.28 -16.41
CA SER A 36 -1.44 12.28 -17.29
C SER A 36 -0.75 13.42 -16.55
N GLU A 37 -1.08 13.65 -15.27
CA GLU A 37 -0.52 14.74 -14.46
C GLU A 37 0.79 14.33 -13.76
N ILE A 38 1.16 13.05 -13.85
CA ILE A 38 2.31 12.48 -13.13
C ILE A 38 3.41 12.12 -14.15
N PRO A 39 4.66 12.50 -13.92
CA PRO A 39 5.77 12.21 -14.85
C PRO A 39 6.24 10.75 -14.71
N LEU A 40 5.38 9.79 -15.05
CA LEU A 40 5.54 8.36 -14.79
C LEU A 40 6.89 7.80 -15.24
N GLN A 41 7.38 8.24 -16.41
CA GLN A 41 8.61 7.71 -17.02
C GLN A 41 9.88 8.23 -16.35
N SER A 42 9.78 9.32 -15.58
CA SER A 42 10.93 9.92 -14.89
C SER A 42 11.08 9.43 -13.45
N LEU A 43 10.08 8.73 -12.91
CA LEU A 43 10.09 8.26 -11.54
C LEU A 43 10.76 6.89 -11.41
N LYS A 44 11.37 6.65 -10.26
CA LYS A 44 11.91 5.34 -9.88
C LYS A 44 10.83 4.58 -9.13
N TRP A 45 10.20 3.65 -9.83
CA TRP A 45 9.12 2.85 -9.27
C TRP A 45 9.65 1.65 -8.50
N GLU A 46 8.98 1.33 -7.41
CA GLU A 46 9.25 0.17 -6.58
C GLU A 46 7.95 -0.62 -6.38
N LEU A 47 8.05 -1.95 -6.42
CA LEU A 47 6.98 -2.85 -6.01
C LEU A 47 7.24 -3.28 -4.57
N ILE A 48 6.28 -3.05 -3.69
CA ILE A 48 6.32 -3.47 -2.29
C ILE A 48 5.35 -4.64 -2.11
N ILE A 49 5.81 -5.72 -1.47
CA ILE A 49 5.04 -6.93 -1.22
C ILE A 49 4.99 -7.22 0.28
N ASP A 50 3.77 -7.22 0.83
CA ASP A 50 3.46 -7.82 2.14
C ASP A 50 2.79 -9.17 1.90
N GLY A 51 3.49 -10.27 2.21
CA GLY A 51 3.08 -11.59 1.77
C GLY A 51 2.58 -12.50 2.89
N ALA A 52 1.37 -13.04 2.75
CA ALA A 52 0.88 -14.20 3.51
C ALA A 52 1.15 -15.54 2.77
N TYR A 53 1.30 -15.51 1.45
CA TYR A 53 1.62 -16.64 0.54
C TYR A 53 0.73 -17.86 0.71
N THR A 54 -0.56 -17.65 0.84
CA THR A 54 -1.58 -18.67 1.04
C THR A 54 -2.80 -18.41 0.18
N LYS A 55 -3.47 -19.50 -0.24
CA LYS A 55 -4.81 -19.45 -0.86
C LYS A 55 -5.94 -19.50 0.16
N ASP A 56 -5.65 -19.84 1.41
CA ASP A 56 -6.67 -19.92 2.42
C ASP A 56 -7.21 -18.52 2.74
N THR A 57 -8.45 -18.27 2.33
CA THR A 57 -9.16 -17.00 2.53
C THR A 57 -9.50 -16.72 4.00
N LYS A 58 -9.19 -17.64 4.92
CA LYS A 58 -9.23 -17.41 6.36
C LYS A 58 -8.00 -16.63 6.86
N ASN A 59 -6.94 -16.57 6.05
CA ASN A 59 -5.74 -15.78 6.32
C ASN A 59 -5.82 -14.43 5.58
N ASP A 60 -4.92 -13.52 5.93
CA ASP A 60 -4.77 -12.27 5.20
C ASP A 60 -4.30 -12.52 3.77
N PRO A 61 -4.74 -11.73 2.78
CA PRO A 61 -4.19 -11.78 1.43
C PRO A 61 -2.76 -11.24 1.40
N SER A 62 -2.02 -11.54 0.33
CA SER A 62 -0.79 -10.85 0.01
C SER A 62 -1.10 -9.50 -0.62
N GLY A 63 -0.50 -8.42 -0.11
CA GLY A 63 -0.61 -7.07 -0.63
C GLY A 63 0.51 -6.74 -1.61
N PHE A 64 0.17 -6.08 -2.72
CA PHE A 64 1.10 -5.64 -3.76
C PHE A 64 0.87 -4.17 -4.05
N GLN A 65 1.87 -3.33 -3.79
CA GLN A 65 1.78 -1.90 -4.02
C GLN A 65 2.92 -1.41 -4.90
N ILE A 66 2.61 -0.73 -6.00
CA ILE A 66 3.61 -0.04 -6.82
C ILE A 66 3.58 1.44 -6.46
N GLY A 67 4.73 1.94 -6.05
CA GLY A 67 4.88 3.33 -5.62
C GLY A 67 6.21 3.94 -6.04
N ALA A 68 6.27 5.27 -5.97
CA ALA A 68 7.48 6.05 -6.23
C ALA A 68 7.52 7.32 -5.38
N LYS A 69 8.70 7.87 -5.19
CA LYS A 69 8.87 9.21 -4.63
C LYS A 69 8.90 10.23 -5.76
N TRP A 70 8.09 11.29 -5.64
CA TRP A 70 8.04 12.42 -6.56
C TRP A 70 8.25 13.72 -5.79
N ASN A 71 9.45 14.29 -5.90
CA ASN A 71 9.89 15.43 -5.08
C ASN A 71 9.76 15.09 -3.56
N ASN A 72 8.89 15.80 -2.87
CA ASN A 72 8.58 15.56 -1.47
C ASN A 72 7.34 14.68 -1.24
N ASP A 73 6.65 14.26 -2.28
CA ASP A 73 5.44 13.45 -2.22
C ASP A 73 5.72 11.98 -2.50
N TYR A 74 4.77 11.12 -2.16
CA TYR A 74 4.78 9.70 -2.46
C TYR A 74 3.60 9.40 -3.40
N VAL A 75 3.87 8.77 -4.52
CA VAL A 75 2.87 8.41 -5.53
C VAL A 75 2.63 6.91 -5.46
N ILE A 76 1.38 6.50 -5.30
CA ILE A 76 0.96 5.10 -5.39
C ILE A 76 0.27 4.91 -6.74
N LEU A 77 0.85 4.07 -7.58
CA LEU A 77 0.33 3.75 -8.91
C LEU A 77 -0.81 2.73 -8.83
N SER A 78 -0.63 1.72 -7.96
CA SER A 78 -1.60 0.66 -7.72
C SER A 78 -1.40 0.03 -6.35
N SER A 79 -2.49 -0.45 -5.75
CA SER A 79 -2.49 -1.28 -4.55
C SER A 79 -3.54 -2.36 -4.73
N ILE A 80 -3.14 -3.62 -4.64
CA ILE A 80 -4.01 -4.78 -4.87
C ILE A 80 -3.71 -5.88 -3.86
N ASP A 81 -4.74 -6.63 -3.50
CA ASP A 81 -4.65 -7.78 -2.62
C ASP A 81 -4.95 -9.06 -3.39
N LYS A 82 -4.20 -10.13 -3.12
CA LYS A 82 -4.34 -11.44 -3.77
C LYS A 82 -4.08 -12.58 -2.80
N TYR A 83 -4.91 -13.61 -2.90
CA TYR A 83 -4.67 -14.92 -2.28
C TYR A 83 -3.90 -15.79 -3.27
N LEU A 84 -2.59 -15.90 -3.11
CA LEU A 84 -1.71 -16.61 -4.03
C LEU A 84 -0.74 -17.50 -3.26
N GLU A 85 -0.57 -18.74 -3.75
CA GLU A 85 0.51 -19.61 -3.31
C GLU A 85 1.82 -19.31 -4.06
N MET A 86 2.93 -19.85 -3.56
CA MET A 86 4.26 -19.60 -4.12
C MET A 86 4.36 -19.81 -5.64
N PRO A 87 3.83 -20.90 -6.25
CA PRO A 87 3.93 -21.08 -7.70
C PRO A 87 3.18 -20.01 -8.51
N GLU A 88 2.10 -19.48 -7.95
CA GLU A 88 1.31 -18.42 -8.59
C GLU A 88 1.97 -17.06 -8.44
N LEU A 89 2.59 -16.79 -7.29
CA LEU A 89 3.38 -15.58 -7.05
C LEU A 89 4.52 -15.44 -8.05
N LEU A 90 5.22 -16.55 -8.34
CA LEU A 90 6.32 -16.57 -9.31
C LEU A 90 5.90 -16.16 -10.72
N LYS A 91 4.64 -16.41 -11.09
CA LYS A 91 4.04 -15.98 -12.35
C LYS A 91 3.43 -14.58 -12.26
N PHE A 92 2.80 -14.28 -11.12
CA PHE A 92 2.07 -13.04 -10.92
C PHE A 92 3.01 -11.83 -10.85
N ILE A 93 4.09 -11.90 -10.08
CA ILE A 93 5.00 -10.76 -9.87
C ILE A 93 5.59 -10.24 -11.20
N PRO A 94 6.21 -11.07 -12.07
CA PRO A 94 6.71 -10.58 -13.35
C PRO A 94 5.62 -9.98 -14.24
N ASN A 95 4.45 -10.62 -14.29
CA ASN A 95 3.32 -10.14 -15.09
C ASN A 95 2.77 -8.82 -14.55
N HIS A 96 2.67 -8.66 -13.24
CA HIS A 96 2.20 -7.44 -12.60
C HIS A 96 3.15 -6.27 -12.85
N ILE A 97 4.46 -6.50 -12.77
CA ILE A 97 5.48 -5.51 -13.12
C ILE A 97 5.36 -5.11 -14.60
N SER A 98 5.32 -6.08 -15.52
CA SER A 98 5.29 -5.79 -16.96
C SER A 98 4.00 -5.08 -17.41
N SER A 99 2.87 -5.39 -16.76
CA SER A 99 1.57 -4.77 -17.08
C SER A 99 1.35 -3.40 -16.42
N SER A 100 2.23 -2.97 -15.51
CA SER A 100 2.09 -1.70 -14.78
C SER A 100 2.21 -0.46 -15.69
N GLY A 101 2.92 -0.58 -16.81
CA GLY A 101 3.20 0.51 -17.73
C GLY A 101 4.28 1.48 -17.23
N VAL A 102 5.02 1.11 -16.20
CA VAL A 102 6.15 1.86 -15.63
C VAL A 102 7.37 0.95 -15.45
N ASP A 103 8.55 1.56 -15.34
CA ASP A 103 9.80 0.83 -15.15
C ASP A 103 10.05 0.60 -13.64
N VAL A 104 9.61 -0.54 -13.13
CA VAL A 104 9.83 -0.96 -11.74
C VAL A 104 11.29 -1.37 -11.54
N LYS A 105 12.04 -0.57 -10.80
CA LYS A 105 13.50 -0.74 -10.60
C LYS A 105 13.85 -1.70 -9.49
N LEU A 106 12.98 -1.85 -8.49
CA LEU A 106 13.23 -2.66 -7.31
C LEU A 106 11.91 -3.27 -6.81
N THR A 107 11.98 -4.52 -6.40
CA THR A 107 10.90 -5.19 -5.66
C THR A 107 11.37 -5.40 -4.22
N LEU A 108 10.57 -4.94 -3.27
CA LEU A 108 10.81 -5.02 -1.83
C LEU A 108 9.80 -5.95 -1.18
N VAL A 109 10.28 -6.86 -0.36
CA VAL A 109 9.45 -7.86 0.32
C VAL A 109 9.61 -7.71 1.84
N GLU A 110 8.50 -7.78 2.58
CA GLU A 110 8.55 -7.76 4.04
C GLU A 110 9.39 -8.94 4.57
N PRO A 111 10.31 -8.71 5.54
CA PRO A 111 11.26 -9.71 6.03
C PRO A 111 10.60 -10.73 6.97
N LYS A 112 9.60 -11.47 6.49
CA LYS A 112 9.04 -12.66 7.14
C LYS A 112 9.74 -13.92 6.63
N ALA A 113 9.61 -15.06 7.34
CA ALA A 113 10.25 -16.32 6.93
C ALA A 113 9.89 -16.72 5.48
N SER A 114 8.63 -16.56 5.10
CA SER A 114 8.12 -16.79 3.74
C SER A 114 8.68 -15.80 2.71
N GLY A 115 8.96 -14.55 3.11
CA GLY A 115 9.56 -13.53 2.24
C GLY A 115 11.00 -13.86 1.83
N LYS A 116 11.79 -14.45 2.73
CA LYS A 116 13.15 -14.91 2.43
C LYS A 116 13.17 -15.97 1.32
N SER A 117 12.27 -16.93 1.41
CA SER A 117 12.14 -17.98 0.39
C SER A 117 11.71 -17.39 -0.96
N LEU A 118 10.75 -16.44 -0.96
CA LEU A 118 10.31 -15.74 -2.18
C LEU A 118 11.47 -15.00 -2.84
N VAL A 119 12.24 -14.22 -2.07
CA VAL A 119 13.40 -13.47 -2.59
C VAL A 119 14.42 -14.41 -3.25
N GLN A 120 14.74 -15.53 -2.60
CA GLN A 120 15.68 -16.50 -3.15
C GLN A 120 15.21 -17.10 -4.47
N ILE A 121 13.94 -17.54 -4.53
CA ILE A 121 13.39 -18.18 -5.72
C ILE A 121 13.26 -17.20 -6.88
N ILE A 122 12.75 -15.99 -6.65
CA ILE A 122 12.64 -14.95 -7.69
C ILE A 122 14.01 -14.61 -8.26
N ARG A 123 15.05 -14.45 -7.42
CA ARG A 123 16.42 -14.19 -7.89
C ARG A 123 16.99 -15.30 -8.75
N GLN A 124 16.63 -16.55 -8.47
CA GLN A 124 17.11 -17.69 -9.23
C GLN A 124 16.39 -17.88 -10.57
N GLN A 125 15.11 -17.52 -10.63
CA GLN A 125 14.24 -17.82 -11.77
C GLN A 125 13.95 -16.63 -12.68
N THR A 126 14.29 -15.41 -12.26
CA THR A 126 13.99 -14.19 -13.00
C THR A 126 15.13 -13.17 -12.89
N ASN A 127 15.09 -12.15 -13.76
CA ASN A 127 16.00 -11.01 -13.70
C ASN A 127 15.44 -9.84 -12.87
N ILE A 128 14.40 -10.08 -12.06
CA ILE A 128 13.80 -9.05 -11.22
C ILE A 128 14.76 -8.69 -10.09
N ASN A 129 15.04 -7.39 -9.95
CA ASN A 129 15.79 -6.88 -8.82
C ASN A 129 14.89 -6.90 -7.58
N ILE A 130 15.09 -7.88 -6.70
CA ILE A 130 14.28 -8.11 -5.51
C ILE A 130 15.14 -8.19 -4.25
N SER A 131 14.65 -7.60 -3.16
CA SER A 131 15.33 -7.56 -1.86
C SER A 131 14.32 -7.58 -0.72
N GLU A 132 14.77 -7.99 0.46
CA GLU A 132 14.01 -7.77 1.69
C GLU A 132 14.04 -6.29 2.08
N ILE A 133 12.95 -5.80 2.66
CA ILE A 133 12.90 -4.45 3.23
C ILE A 133 13.87 -4.40 4.41
N LYS A 134 14.85 -3.51 4.32
CA LYS A 134 15.73 -3.16 5.44
C LYS A 134 15.09 -2.03 6.22
N THR A 135 14.28 -2.34 7.21
CA THR A 135 13.61 -1.32 8.02
C THR A 135 14.11 -1.32 9.45
N ILE A 136 14.21 -0.14 10.03
CA ILE A 136 14.44 0.05 11.47
C ILE A 136 13.21 -0.35 12.30
N PHE A 137 12.06 -0.53 11.64
CA PHE A 137 10.76 -0.85 12.25
C PHE A 137 10.44 -2.34 12.27
N VAL A 138 11.41 -3.24 12.04
CA VAL A 138 11.19 -4.70 12.00
C VAL A 138 10.51 -5.26 13.26
N ASN A 139 10.72 -4.63 14.41
CA ASN A 139 10.14 -5.04 15.69
C ASN A 139 8.95 -4.17 16.14
N SER A 140 8.49 -3.25 15.31
CA SER A 140 7.39 -2.35 15.63
C SER A 140 6.05 -2.99 15.26
N SER A 141 4.99 -2.65 16.00
CA SER A 141 3.64 -3.06 15.66
C SER A 141 3.16 -2.40 14.36
N LYS A 142 2.16 -3.00 13.70
CA LYS A 142 1.53 -2.39 12.50
C LYS A 142 1.05 -0.96 12.77
N ILE A 143 0.53 -0.70 13.97
CA ILE A 143 0.04 0.62 14.38
C ILE A 143 1.19 1.62 14.53
N GLU A 144 2.31 1.23 15.13
CA GLU A 144 3.49 2.11 15.26
C GLU A 144 4.07 2.45 13.89
N ASN A 145 4.16 1.48 12.98
CA ASN A 145 4.61 1.70 11.61
C ASN A 145 3.66 2.66 10.85
N ALA A 146 2.35 2.47 11.01
CA ALA A 146 1.34 3.35 10.44
C ALA A 146 1.48 4.78 10.96
N ARG A 147 1.63 4.96 12.28
CA ARG A 147 1.81 6.29 12.91
C ARG A 147 3.08 6.98 12.45
N ALA A 148 4.15 6.24 12.19
CA ALA A 148 5.38 6.81 11.65
C ALA A 148 5.17 7.46 10.26
N CYS A 149 4.18 6.99 9.48
CA CYS A 149 3.84 7.55 8.17
C CYS A 149 2.73 8.61 8.23
N SER A 150 2.01 8.75 9.35
CA SER A 150 0.82 9.61 9.46
C SER A 150 1.06 11.05 9.06
N HIS A 151 2.20 11.63 9.41
CA HIS A 151 2.53 13.02 9.07
C HIS A 151 2.63 13.28 7.55
N PHE A 152 3.00 12.27 6.74
CA PHE A 152 2.98 12.40 5.29
C PHE A 152 1.55 12.37 4.76
N ILE A 153 0.71 11.50 5.31
CA ILE A 153 -0.68 11.31 4.90
C ILE A 153 -1.50 12.55 5.30
N GLU A 154 -1.42 12.98 6.56
CA GLU A 154 -2.09 14.18 7.08
C GLU A 154 -1.68 15.45 6.33
N GLY A 155 -0.41 15.52 5.91
CA GLY A 155 0.12 16.63 5.10
C GLY A 155 -0.31 16.61 3.64
N GLY A 156 -1.17 15.65 3.21
CA GLY A 156 -1.62 15.52 1.82
C GLY A 156 -0.49 15.16 0.85
N ARG A 157 0.59 14.51 1.35
CA ARG A 157 1.78 14.17 0.58
C ARG A 157 1.74 12.78 -0.04
N VAL A 158 0.61 12.07 0.11
CA VAL A 158 0.38 10.78 -0.56
C VAL A 158 -0.60 10.98 -1.69
N ILE A 159 -0.16 10.68 -2.90
CA ILE A 159 -0.90 10.81 -4.14
C ILE A 159 -1.28 9.42 -4.63
N LEU A 160 -2.55 9.21 -4.88
CA LEU A 160 -3.07 8.00 -5.51
C LEU A 160 -3.29 8.27 -7.00
N VAL A 161 -2.70 7.47 -7.86
CA VAL A 161 -3.02 7.51 -9.29
C VAL A 161 -4.45 7.00 -9.46
N LYS A 162 -5.29 7.78 -10.13
CA LYS A 162 -6.71 7.47 -10.33
C LYS A 162 -6.91 6.12 -10.99
N GLY A 163 -7.71 5.27 -10.36
CA GLY A 163 -8.01 3.91 -10.81
C GLY A 163 -9.09 3.25 -9.96
N ALA A 164 -9.62 2.12 -10.45
CA ALA A 164 -10.66 1.35 -9.75
C ALA A 164 -10.21 0.82 -8.37
N TRP A 165 -8.91 0.74 -8.14
CA TRP A 165 -8.32 0.28 -6.89
C TRP A 165 -8.39 1.34 -5.75
N ASN A 166 -8.67 2.62 -6.07
CA ASN A 166 -8.68 3.69 -5.07
C ASN A 166 -9.76 3.50 -4.00
N GLU A 167 -10.99 3.18 -4.39
CA GLU A 167 -12.09 3.01 -3.42
C GLU A 167 -11.87 1.85 -2.45
N PRO A 168 -11.51 0.61 -2.87
CA PRO A 168 -11.17 -0.45 -1.94
C PRO A 168 -10.01 -0.09 -1.01
N PHE A 169 -8.95 0.52 -1.54
CA PHE A 169 -7.80 0.97 -0.75
C PHE A 169 -8.19 2.01 0.31
N LEU A 170 -8.92 3.05 -0.08
CA LEU A 170 -9.36 4.09 0.84
C LEU A 170 -10.34 3.57 1.89
N HIS A 171 -11.14 2.55 1.55
CA HIS A 171 -11.99 1.89 2.52
C HIS A 171 -11.17 1.15 3.58
N GLN A 172 -10.17 0.35 3.19
CA GLN A 172 -9.27 -0.35 4.13
C GLN A 172 -8.54 0.64 5.04
N ILE A 173 -8.03 1.73 4.46
CA ILE A 173 -7.33 2.79 5.20
C ILE A 173 -8.24 3.44 6.26
N ALA A 174 -9.49 3.69 5.93
CA ALA A 174 -10.44 4.36 6.84
C ALA A 174 -10.85 3.50 8.04
N VAL A 175 -10.81 2.16 7.91
CA VAL A 175 -11.15 1.24 9.01
C VAL A 175 -9.94 0.75 9.80
N PHE A 176 -8.71 0.98 9.29
CA PHE A 176 -7.49 0.59 9.99
C PHE A 176 -7.38 1.31 11.36
N PRO A 177 -7.02 0.65 12.48
CA PRO A 177 -6.51 -0.73 12.57
C PRO A 177 -7.58 -1.80 12.80
N ASN A 178 -8.85 -1.47 12.78
CA ASN A 178 -9.99 -2.30 13.24
C ASN A 178 -10.67 -3.10 12.10
N GLY A 179 -10.13 -3.07 10.89
CA GLY A 179 -10.65 -3.77 9.72
C GLY A 179 -10.02 -5.12 9.46
#